data_06119ff66db0678ddd2cd5c662dccfe0
#
_entry.id   06119ff66db0678ddd2cd5c662dccfe0
#
_cell.length_a   1.000
_cell.length_b   1.000
_cell.length_c   1.000
_cell.angle_alpha   90.00
_cell.angle_beta   90.00
_cell.angle_gamma   90.00
#
_symmetry.space_group_name_H-M   'P 1'
#
loop_
_entity.id
_entity.type
_entity.pdbx_description
1 polymer ?
#
loop_
_entity_poly.entity_id
_entity_poly.type
_entity_poly.pdbx_seq_one_letter_code
_entity_poly.pdbx_strand_id
1 'polypeptide(L)'
;MAEALLCLAGVNTHIGQYHILQGVDFEVPRGSLTMLLGRNGAGKTTCLRTVMGLWRASAGSIRFDGKDVTRLPTPDLARLGIAYVPENMGIFAGLTVQENLRLAARAGEPEAKRLEWIFGLFPAMKTFWNALAGNLSGGQKQMLAIARAIVEPRRLLLVDEPTKGLAPAIIANMVEAFRELKRTDTTILVVEQNFNFARSLGDAVAVMDSGRIVHTGRMDALAADGALQTRLLGLSLDSHQ
;
A
#
# COMPACT_ATOMS: atom_id res chain seq x y z
N MET A 1 18.85 13.07 -6.34
CA MET A 1 17.90 12.14 -5.69
C MET A 1 16.51 12.72 -5.88
N ALA A 2 15.49 11.91 -6.20
CA ALA A 2 14.12 12.41 -6.29
C ALA A 2 13.68 12.93 -4.91
N GLU A 3 12.90 14.01 -4.89
CA GLU A 3 12.34 14.59 -3.66
C GLU A 3 11.42 13.59 -2.97
N ALA A 4 11.56 13.40 -1.66
CA ALA A 4 10.70 12.52 -0.90
C ALA A 4 9.28 13.11 -0.76
N LEU A 5 8.24 12.33 -1.08
CA LEU A 5 6.86 12.72 -0.85
C LEU A 5 6.43 12.41 0.59
N LEU A 6 6.85 11.26 1.13
CA LEU A 6 6.64 10.86 2.51
C LEU A 6 7.99 10.62 3.18
N CYS A 7 8.18 11.17 4.37
CA CYS A 7 9.38 10.97 5.18
C CYS A 7 8.98 10.65 6.62
N LEU A 8 9.52 9.57 7.14
CA LEU A 8 9.42 9.17 8.54
C LEU A 8 10.80 9.39 9.19
N ALA A 9 10.84 10.10 10.32
CA ALA A 9 12.07 10.37 11.05
C ALA A 9 11.89 10.01 12.55
N GLY A 10 12.58 8.97 12.98
CA GLY A 10 12.58 8.47 14.35
C GLY A 10 11.20 8.06 14.87
N VAL A 11 10.31 7.57 14.00
CA VAL A 11 8.90 7.31 14.37
C VAL A 11 8.79 6.12 15.33
N ASN A 12 8.18 6.38 16.48
CA ASN A 12 7.86 5.38 17.49
C ASN A 12 6.34 5.25 17.64
N THR A 13 5.85 4.02 17.84
CA THR A 13 4.42 3.76 18.05
C THR A 13 4.22 2.63 19.05
N HIS A 14 3.34 2.85 20.02
CA HIS A 14 2.94 1.85 21.00
C HIS A 14 1.48 1.43 20.76
N ILE A 15 1.20 0.13 20.94
CA ILE A 15 -0.15 -0.43 20.96
C ILE A 15 -0.34 -1.09 22.33
N GLY A 16 -1.12 -0.44 23.19
CA GLY A 16 -1.16 -0.79 24.63
C GLY A 16 0.25 -0.65 25.23
N GLN A 17 0.74 -1.71 25.83
CA GLN A 17 2.08 -1.76 26.43
C GLN A 17 3.20 -2.13 25.44
N TYR A 18 2.85 -2.52 24.21
CA TYR A 18 3.82 -3.03 23.24
C TYR A 18 4.40 -1.89 22.40
N HIS A 19 5.72 -1.75 22.38
CA HIS A 19 6.47 -0.83 21.54
C HIS A 19 6.69 -1.47 20.18
N ILE A 20 5.81 -1.16 19.21
CA ILE A 20 5.79 -1.84 17.90
C ILE A 20 6.73 -1.17 16.90
N LEU A 21 6.70 0.18 16.79
CA LEU A 21 7.64 0.91 15.94
C LEU A 21 8.71 1.55 16.83
N GLN A 22 9.97 1.31 16.51
CA GLN A 22 11.10 1.61 17.36
C GLN A 22 12.13 2.50 16.63
N GLY A 23 11.78 3.78 16.40
CA GLY A 23 12.62 4.72 15.69
C GLY A 23 12.69 4.40 14.20
N VAL A 24 11.53 4.39 13.53
CA VAL A 24 11.44 4.11 12.10
C VAL A 24 11.87 5.33 11.30
N ASP A 25 12.88 5.12 10.44
CA ASP A 25 13.43 6.12 9.53
C ASP A 25 13.41 5.58 8.10
N PHE A 26 12.61 6.16 7.21
CA PHE A 26 12.71 5.93 5.78
C PHE A 26 11.92 6.96 4.98
N GLU A 27 12.18 7.00 3.68
CA GLU A 27 11.57 7.92 2.73
C GLU A 27 10.89 7.18 1.58
N VAL A 28 9.80 7.77 1.08
CA VAL A 28 9.12 7.32 -0.13
C VAL A 28 9.32 8.41 -1.19
N PRO A 29 10.16 8.16 -2.23
CA PRO A 29 10.40 9.12 -3.29
C PRO A 29 9.12 9.43 -4.07
N ARG A 30 8.92 10.68 -4.45
CA ARG A 30 7.78 11.12 -5.26
C ARG A 30 7.73 10.38 -6.59
N GLY A 31 6.53 9.93 -6.99
CA GLY A 31 6.30 9.19 -8.23
C GLY A 31 6.85 7.77 -8.24
N SER A 32 7.44 7.28 -7.13
CA SER A 32 7.94 5.91 -7.04
C SER A 32 6.90 4.94 -6.53
N LEU A 33 7.09 3.65 -6.83
CA LEU A 33 6.51 2.55 -6.12
C LEU A 33 7.57 1.99 -5.15
N THR A 34 7.39 2.28 -3.88
CA THR A 34 8.28 1.81 -2.80
C THR A 34 7.68 0.57 -2.14
N MET A 35 8.50 -0.46 -1.94
CA MET A 35 8.13 -1.67 -1.21
C MET A 35 8.64 -1.60 0.23
N LEU A 36 7.75 -1.81 1.20
CA LEU A 36 8.11 -2.05 2.59
C LEU A 36 8.01 -3.56 2.85
N LEU A 37 9.15 -4.22 2.84
CA LEU A 37 9.27 -5.67 3.02
C LEU A 37 9.58 -6.02 4.48
N GLY A 38 9.31 -7.26 4.87
CA GLY A 38 9.63 -7.79 6.20
C GLY A 38 8.73 -8.95 6.58
N ARG A 39 9.14 -9.71 7.57
CA ARG A 39 8.39 -10.87 8.08
C ARG A 39 7.07 -10.47 8.74
N ASN A 40 6.20 -11.46 8.97
CA ASN A 40 4.99 -11.25 9.79
C ASN A 40 5.39 -10.75 11.18
N GLY A 41 4.66 -9.74 11.67
CA GLY A 41 4.93 -9.14 12.97
C GLY A 41 6.07 -8.11 13.00
N ALA A 42 6.74 -7.83 11.87
CA ALA A 42 7.82 -6.84 11.81
C ALA A 42 7.37 -5.39 12.09
N GLY A 43 6.05 -5.10 12.05
CA GLY A 43 5.52 -3.75 12.28
C GLY A 43 5.02 -3.03 11.04
N LYS A 44 5.03 -3.67 9.86
CA LYS A 44 4.68 -3.06 8.55
C LYS A 44 3.28 -2.43 8.53
N THR A 45 2.24 -3.19 8.86
CA THR A 45 0.85 -2.70 8.96
C THR A 45 0.72 -1.57 9.97
N THR A 46 1.43 -1.67 11.12
CA THR A 46 1.46 -0.61 12.13
C THR A 46 2.07 0.67 11.56
N CYS A 47 3.12 0.56 10.74
CA CYS A 47 3.73 1.70 10.06
C CYS A 47 2.71 2.41 9.16
N LEU A 48 2.00 1.70 8.27
CA LEU A 48 0.96 2.30 7.43
C LEU A 48 -0.18 2.93 8.24
N ARG A 49 -0.63 2.24 9.29
CA ARG A 49 -1.68 2.77 10.19
C ARG A 49 -1.22 4.01 10.95
N THR A 50 0.07 4.09 11.32
CA THR A 50 0.64 5.27 11.96
C THR A 50 0.71 6.44 10.97
N VAL A 51 1.14 6.20 9.72
CA VAL A 51 1.11 7.23 8.66
C VAL A 51 -0.30 7.75 8.41
N MET A 52 -1.32 6.87 8.48
CA MET A 52 -2.73 7.24 8.33
C MET A 52 -3.37 7.86 9.59
N GLY A 53 -2.61 8.06 10.67
CA GLY A 53 -3.15 8.61 11.91
C GLY A 53 -4.14 7.70 12.64
N LEU A 54 -4.24 6.41 12.24
CA LEU A 54 -5.06 5.39 12.92
C LEU A 54 -4.40 4.94 14.22
N TRP A 55 -3.06 4.95 14.27
CA TRP A 55 -2.26 4.83 15.47
C TRP A 55 -1.42 6.10 15.65
N ARG A 56 -1.32 6.60 16.87
CA ARG A 56 -0.54 7.81 17.16
C ARG A 56 0.95 7.48 17.27
N ALA A 57 1.78 8.25 16.58
CA ALA A 57 3.21 8.26 16.85
C ALA A 57 3.44 8.82 18.26
N SER A 58 4.19 8.07 19.08
CA SER A 58 4.57 8.50 20.45
C SER A 58 5.82 9.39 20.46
N ALA A 59 6.67 9.25 19.42
CA ALA A 59 7.85 10.10 19.19
C ALA A 59 8.19 10.09 17.69
N GLY A 60 9.08 10.99 17.29
CA GLY A 60 9.49 11.18 15.89
C GLY A 60 8.54 12.09 15.12
N SER A 61 8.74 12.18 13.81
CA SER A 61 7.92 12.99 12.93
C SER A 61 7.60 12.29 11.61
N ILE A 62 6.42 12.61 11.05
CA ILE A 62 5.97 12.15 9.74
C ILE A 62 5.72 13.40 8.90
N ARG A 63 6.41 13.49 7.76
CA ARG A 63 6.22 14.60 6.82
C ARG A 63 5.63 14.08 5.51
N PHE A 64 4.66 14.79 5.01
CA PHE A 64 4.04 14.56 3.71
C PHE A 64 4.15 15.83 2.88
N ASP A 65 4.83 15.75 1.74
CA ASP A 65 5.10 16.90 0.87
C ASP A 65 5.74 18.07 1.64
N GLY A 66 6.76 17.75 2.45
CA GLY A 66 7.48 18.72 3.28
C GLY A 66 6.73 19.21 4.53
N LYS A 67 5.42 18.96 4.64
CA LYS A 67 4.58 19.39 5.78
C LYS A 67 4.56 18.34 6.87
N ASP A 68 4.67 18.76 8.13
CA ASP A 68 4.47 17.88 9.28
C ASP A 68 2.99 17.47 9.38
N VAL A 69 2.77 16.16 9.32
CA VAL A 69 1.43 15.54 9.41
C VAL A 69 1.31 14.58 10.60
N THR A 70 2.32 14.55 11.47
CA THR A 70 2.46 13.58 12.56
C THR A 70 1.22 13.46 13.45
N ARG A 71 0.52 14.57 13.67
CA ARG A 71 -0.65 14.61 14.56
C ARG A 71 -1.97 14.86 13.85
N LEU A 72 -1.98 14.91 12.53
CA LEU A 72 -3.21 15.12 11.79
C LEU A 72 -4.14 13.89 11.90
N PRO A 73 -5.44 14.12 12.07
CA PRO A 73 -6.42 13.03 12.07
C PRO A 73 -6.58 12.45 10.66
N THR A 74 -6.97 11.17 10.58
CA THR A 74 -7.16 10.43 9.32
C THR A 74 -7.99 11.17 8.27
N PRO A 75 -9.11 11.87 8.59
CA PRO A 75 -9.86 12.62 7.58
C PRO A 75 -9.05 13.74 6.91
N ASP A 76 -8.18 14.41 7.65
CA ASP A 76 -7.33 15.48 7.10
C ASP A 76 -6.23 14.93 6.22
N LEU A 77 -5.61 13.80 6.61
CA LEU A 77 -4.65 13.06 5.78
C LEU A 77 -5.30 12.61 4.46
N ALA A 78 -6.53 12.11 4.50
CA ALA A 78 -7.28 11.75 3.31
C ALA A 78 -7.57 12.96 2.40
N ARG A 79 -7.85 14.15 2.97
CA ARG A 79 -8.03 15.42 2.22
C ARG A 79 -6.73 15.89 1.57
N LEU A 80 -5.58 15.60 2.15
CA LEU A 80 -4.27 15.89 1.54
C LEU A 80 -3.95 14.97 0.35
N GLY A 81 -4.78 13.95 0.08
CA GLY A 81 -4.62 13.03 -1.04
C GLY A 81 -3.92 11.72 -0.68
N ILE A 82 -3.87 11.36 0.60
CA ILE A 82 -3.40 10.04 1.04
C ILE A 82 -4.58 9.07 1.05
N ALA A 83 -4.43 7.91 0.42
CA ALA A 83 -5.40 6.81 0.48
C ALA A 83 -4.76 5.56 1.08
N TYR A 84 -5.58 4.73 1.72
CA TYR A 84 -5.14 3.50 2.36
C TYR A 84 -6.04 2.32 2.00
N VAL A 85 -5.43 1.24 1.54
CA VAL A 85 -6.05 -0.06 1.32
C VAL A 85 -5.56 -0.99 2.43
N PRO A 86 -6.39 -1.30 3.43
CA PRO A 86 -6.00 -2.18 4.52
C PRO A 86 -5.97 -3.65 4.09
N GLU A 87 -5.23 -4.48 4.84
CA GLU A 87 -5.13 -5.94 4.63
C GLU A 87 -6.50 -6.65 4.58
N ASN A 88 -7.46 -6.21 5.40
CA ASN A 88 -8.84 -6.73 5.41
C ASN A 88 -9.73 -6.13 4.32
N MET A 89 -9.13 -5.43 3.34
CA MET A 89 -9.78 -4.79 2.19
C MET A 89 -10.70 -3.61 2.54
N GLY A 90 -11.38 -3.62 3.70
CA GLY A 90 -12.27 -2.54 4.16
C GLY A 90 -13.48 -2.29 3.26
N ILE A 91 -13.94 -3.29 2.48
CA ILE A 91 -15.13 -3.18 1.62
C ILE A 91 -16.42 -3.33 2.42
N PHE A 92 -17.50 -2.75 1.93
CA PHE A 92 -18.84 -2.91 2.48
C PHE A 92 -19.55 -4.09 1.80
N ALA A 93 -19.50 -5.27 2.44
CA ALA A 93 -19.98 -6.52 1.86
C ALA A 93 -21.49 -6.51 1.54
N GLY A 94 -22.28 -5.77 2.31
CA GLY A 94 -23.74 -5.62 2.11
C GLY A 94 -24.15 -4.61 1.05
N LEU A 95 -23.19 -3.92 0.45
CA LEU A 95 -23.41 -2.97 -0.63
C LEU A 95 -22.93 -3.54 -1.96
N THR A 96 -23.50 -3.06 -3.07
CA THR A 96 -23.04 -3.40 -4.42
C THR A 96 -21.66 -2.82 -4.70
N VAL A 97 -21.02 -3.28 -5.79
CA VAL A 97 -19.77 -2.69 -6.30
C VAL A 97 -19.95 -1.20 -6.57
N GLN A 98 -21.06 -0.82 -7.23
CA GLN A 98 -21.44 0.56 -7.50
C GLN A 98 -21.49 1.39 -6.21
N GLU A 99 -22.25 0.95 -5.23
CA GLU A 99 -22.42 1.68 -3.96
C GLU A 99 -21.11 1.81 -3.19
N ASN A 100 -20.25 0.78 -3.23
CA ASN A 100 -18.91 0.84 -2.67
C ASN A 100 -18.05 1.93 -3.30
N LEU A 101 -18.11 2.11 -4.63
CA LEU A 101 -17.36 3.15 -5.33
C LEU A 101 -17.96 4.53 -5.11
N ARG A 102 -19.30 4.65 -5.10
CA ARG A 102 -20.01 5.90 -4.79
C ARG A 102 -19.67 6.46 -3.41
N LEU A 103 -19.64 5.60 -2.39
CA LEU A 103 -19.26 5.99 -1.02
C LEU A 103 -17.81 6.48 -0.92
N ALA A 104 -16.94 6.08 -1.83
CA ALA A 104 -15.54 6.51 -1.85
C ALA A 104 -15.32 7.81 -2.64
N ALA A 105 -16.29 8.22 -3.45
CA ALA A 105 -16.25 9.47 -4.22
C ALA A 105 -16.72 10.65 -3.36
N ARG A 106 -15.98 11.77 -3.38
CA ARG A 106 -16.28 12.96 -2.56
C ARG A 106 -17.63 13.60 -2.90
N ALA A 107 -17.98 13.60 -4.19
CA ALA A 107 -19.24 14.15 -4.69
C ALA A 107 -20.42 13.15 -4.62
N GLY A 108 -20.20 11.95 -4.06
CA GLY A 108 -21.19 10.88 -4.05
C GLY A 108 -21.33 10.13 -5.38
N GLU A 109 -20.76 10.63 -6.45
CA GLU A 109 -20.69 9.98 -7.77
C GLU A 109 -19.26 10.07 -8.31
N PRO A 110 -18.66 8.94 -8.73
CA PRO A 110 -17.36 8.94 -9.38
C PRO A 110 -17.44 9.64 -10.75
N GLU A 111 -16.37 10.33 -11.13
CA GLU A 111 -16.25 10.90 -12.47
C GLU A 111 -16.27 9.80 -13.54
N ALA A 112 -17.03 9.97 -14.62
CA ALA A 112 -17.21 8.94 -15.65
C ALA A 112 -15.88 8.48 -16.29
N LYS A 113 -14.98 9.42 -16.61
CA LYS A 113 -13.64 9.08 -17.15
C LYS A 113 -12.82 8.27 -16.16
N ARG A 114 -12.94 8.58 -14.88
CA ARG A 114 -12.24 7.86 -13.83
C ARG A 114 -12.77 6.43 -13.68
N LEU A 115 -14.10 6.26 -13.76
CA LEU A 115 -14.72 4.93 -13.75
C LEU A 115 -14.29 4.08 -14.94
N GLU A 116 -14.29 4.62 -16.17
CA GLU A 116 -13.84 3.88 -17.34
C GLU A 116 -12.36 3.45 -17.20
N TRP A 117 -11.51 4.31 -16.67
CA TRP A 117 -10.14 3.96 -16.38
C TRP A 117 -10.04 2.83 -15.33
N ILE A 118 -10.82 2.89 -14.24
CA ILE A 118 -10.90 1.82 -13.23
C ILE A 118 -11.39 0.51 -13.84
N PHE A 119 -12.37 0.56 -14.74
CA PHE A 119 -12.87 -0.62 -15.45
C PHE A 119 -11.81 -1.20 -16.40
N GLY A 120 -10.94 -0.38 -16.96
CA GLY A 120 -9.76 -0.81 -17.70
C GLY A 120 -8.76 -1.55 -16.83
N LEU A 121 -8.50 -1.06 -15.61
CA LEU A 121 -7.61 -1.72 -14.64
C LEU A 121 -8.22 -3.01 -14.07
N PHE A 122 -9.51 -2.97 -13.77
CA PHE A 122 -10.25 -4.03 -13.08
C PHE A 122 -11.58 -4.33 -13.79
N PRO A 123 -11.56 -5.05 -14.92
CA PRO A 123 -12.78 -5.34 -15.71
C PRO A 123 -13.89 -6.00 -14.90
N ALA A 124 -13.54 -6.77 -13.87
CA ALA A 124 -14.49 -7.38 -12.93
C ALA A 124 -15.41 -6.33 -12.26
N MET A 125 -14.94 -5.09 -12.07
CA MET A 125 -15.76 -4.04 -11.45
C MET A 125 -16.93 -3.64 -12.34
N LYS A 126 -16.73 -3.64 -13.67
CA LYS A 126 -17.81 -3.41 -14.64
C LYS A 126 -18.77 -4.61 -14.71
N THR A 127 -18.20 -5.81 -14.78
CA THR A 127 -18.99 -7.07 -14.88
C THR A 127 -19.91 -7.28 -13.68
N PHE A 128 -19.40 -7.00 -12.47
CA PHE A 128 -20.13 -7.22 -11.21
C PHE A 128 -20.73 -5.93 -10.64
N TRP A 129 -20.96 -4.90 -11.46
CA TRP A 129 -21.36 -3.56 -11.03
C TRP A 129 -22.53 -3.55 -10.04
N ASN A 130 -23.58 -4.32 -10.32
CA ASN A 130 -24.78 -4.43 -9.49
C ASN A 130 -24.75 -5.60 -8.49
N ALA A 131 -23.66 -6.38 -8.44
CA ALA A 131 -23.55 -7.48 -7.51
C ALA A 131 -23.15 -6.98 -6.11
N LEU A 132 -23.66 -7.65 -5.07
CA LEU A 132 -23.20 -7.39 -3.69
C LEU A 132 -21.71 -7.72 -3.56
N ALA A 133 -20.95 -6.82 -2.96
CA ALA A 133 -19.51 -6.98 -2.80
C ALA A 133 -19.14 -8.20 -1.93
N GLY A 134 -20.04 -8.64 -1.05
CA GLY A 134 -19.89 -9.86 -0.28
C GLY A 134 -19.80 -11.14 -1.12
N ASN A 135 -20.41 -11.14 -2.31
CA ASN A 135 -20.45 -12.30 -3.23
C ASN A 135 -19.23 -12.37 -4.17
N LEU A 136 -18.37 -11.36 -4.16
CA LEU A 136 -17.13 -11.35 -4.95
C LEU A 136 -16.12 -12.39 -4.43
N SER A 137 -15.29 -12.94 -5.32
CA SER A 137 -14.13 -13.73 -4.92
C SER A 137 -13.11 -12.88 -4.14
N GLY A 138 -12.19 -13.50 -3.41
CA GLY A 138 -11.15 -12.78 -2.66
C GLY A 138 -10.34 -11.81 -3.54
N GLY A 139 -9.94 -12.24 -4.74
CA GLY A 139 -9.23 -11.39 -5.69
C GLY A 139 -10.09 -10.22 -6.21
N GLN A 140 -11.37 -10.45 -6.48
CA GLN A 140 -12.29 -9.39 -6.89
C GLN A 140 -12.55 -8.38 -5.75
N LYS A 141 -12.63 -8.86 -4.50
CA LYS A 141 -12.72 -7.99 -3.30
C LYS A 141 -11.48 -7.12 -3.16
N GLN A 142 -10.30 -7.68 -3.41
CA GLN A 142 -9.05 -6.91 -3.39
C GLN A 142 -9.02 -5.85 -4.49
N MET A 143 -9.44 -6.20 -5.71
CA MET A 143 -9.59 -5.25 -6.81
C MET A 143 -10.57 -4.11 -6.45
N LEU A 144 -11.70 -4.44 -5.83
CA LEU A 144 -12.68 -3.44 -5.36
C LEU A 144 -12.08 -2.53 -4.28
N ALA A 145 -11.30 -3.06 -3.34
CA ALA A 145 -10.65 -2.28 -2.30
C ALA A 145 -9.68 -1.25 -2.90
N ILE A 146 -8.87 -1.65 -3.88
CA ILE A 146 -7.96 -0.76 -4.59
C ILE A 146 -8.76 0.26 -5.43
N ALA A 147 -9.78 -0.18 -6.19
CA ALA A 147 -10.63 0.69 -6.99
C ALA A 147 -11.26 1.80 -6.15
N ARG A 148 -11.75 1.49 -4.94
CA ARG A 148 -12.27 2.48 -3.98
C ARG A 148 -11.21 3.50 -3.56
N ALA A 149 -9.99 3.05 -3.33
CA ALA A 149 -8.91 3.95 -2.91
C ALA A 149 -8.51 4.94 -4.01
N ILE A 150 -8.64 4.53 -5.28
CA ILE A 150 -8.22 5.31 -6.45
C ILE A 150 -9.39 5.94 -7.22
N VAL A 151 -10.63 5.86 -6.72
CA VAL A 151 -11.80 6.49 -7.37
C VAL A 151 -11.64 8.00 -7.51
N GLU A 152 -10.90 8.62 -6.61
CA GLU A 152 -10.42 9.99 -6.69
C GLU A 152 -8.91 10.01 -7.00
N PRO A 153 -8.37 11.03 -7.64
CA PRO A 153 -6.92 11.20 -7.78
C PRO A 153 -6.23 11.22 -6.40
N ARG A 154 -5.16 10.47 -6.27
CA ARG A 154 -4.39 10.37 -5.02
C ARG A 154 -2.94 10.75 -5.25
N ARG A 155 -2.36 11.43 -4.26
CA ARG A 155 -0.93 11.78 -4.24
C ARG A 155 -0.09 10.63 -3.68
N LEU A 156 -0.63 9.93 -2.67
CA LEU A 156 -0.01 8.76 -2.04
C LEU A 156 -1.06 7.66 -1.85
N LEU A 157 -0.77 6.48 -2.35
CA LEU A 157 -1.54 5.26 -2.14
C LEU A 157 -0.75 4.31 -1.23
N LEU A 158 -1.28 4.02 -0.07
CA LEU A 158 -0.77 3.05 0.88
C LEU A 158 -1.53 1.74 0.72
N VAL A 159 -0.83 0.62 0.51
CA VAL A 159 -1.48 -0.69 0.28
C VAL A 159 -0.84 -1.75 1.18
N ASP A 160 -1.67 -2.44 1.93
CA ASP A 160 -1.26 -3.41 2.94
C ASP A 160 -1.52 -4.84 2.47
N GLU A 161 -0.45 -5.59 2.16
CA GLU A 161 -0.43 -6.99 1.75
C GLU A 161 -1.45 -7.35 0.64
N PRO A 162 -1.42 -6.65 -0.53
CA PRO A 162 -2.44 -6.83 -1.57
C PRO A 162 -2.46 -8.22 -2.21
N THR A 163 -1.39 -9.03 -2.09
CA THR A 163 -1.32 -10.37 -2.70
C THR A 163 -1.67 -11.50 -1.74
N LYS A 164 -1.92 -11.19 -0.47
CA LYS A 164 -2.14 -12.19 0.57
C LYS A 164 -3.35 -13.09 0.26
N GLY A 165 -3.10 -14.41 0.22
CA GLY A 165 -4.14 -15.41 -0.03
C GLY A 165 -4.72 -15.43 -1.44
N LEU A 166 -4.08 -14.76 -2.41
CA LEU A 166 -4.51 -14.73 -3.80
C LEU A 166 -3.85 -15.83 -4.63
N ALA A 167 -4.58 -16.35 -5.62
CA ALA A 167 -4.05 -17.28 -6.59
C ALA A 167 -3.04 -16.57 -7.53
N PRO A 168 -2.02 -17.29 -8.06
CA PRO A 168 -0.99 -16.72 -8.92
C PRO A 168 -1.51 -15.92 -10.13
N ALA A 169 -2.58 -16.38 -10.78
CA ALA A 169 -3.21 -15.67 -11.90
C ALA A 169 -3.79 -14.31 -11.47
N ILE A 170 -4.33 -14.21 -10.27
CA ILE A 170 -4.85 -12.94 -9.74
C ILE A 170 -3.70 -11.99 -9.39
N ILE A 171 -2.60 -12.53 -8.85
CA ILE A 171 -1.38 -11.75 -8.57
C ILE A 171 -0.83 -11.16 -9.87
N ALA A 172 -0.80 -11.91 -10.96
CA ALA A 172 -0.37 -11.42 -12.28
C ALA A 172 -1.24 -10.23 -12.75
N ASN A 173 -2.55 -10.33 -12.64
CA ASN A 173 -3.46 -9.22 -12.97
C ASN A 173 -3.22 -8.00 -12.07
N MET A 174 -2.90 -8.22 -10.80
CA MET A 174 -2.58 -7.16 -9.85
C MET A 174 -1.28 -6.45 -10.25
N VAL A 175 -0.26 -7.20 -10.71
CA VAL A 175 0.99 -6.62 -11.22
C VAL A 175 0.70 -5.65 -12.38
N GLU A 176 -0.13 -6.06 -13.35
CA GLU A 176 -0.49 -5.18 -14.48
C GLU A 176 -1.23 -3.92 -14.01
N ALA A 177 -2.18 -4.06 -13.08
CA ALA A 177 -2.90 -2.92 -12.52
C ALA A 177 -1.95 -1.94 -11.80
N PHE A 178 -0.98 -2.44 -11.03
CA PHE A 178 0.01 -1.57 -10.38
C PHE A 178 1.00 -0.94 -11.38
N ARG A 179 1.32 -1.61 -12.48
CA ARG A 179 2.11 -1.01 -13.58
C ARG A 179 1.39 0.17 -14.20
N GLU A 180 0.09 0.05 -14.45
CA GLU A 180 -0.71 1.16 -14.96
C GLU A 180 -0.83 2.30 -13.92
N LEU A 181 -1.00 1.97 -12.63
CA LEU A 181 -1.01 2.96 -11.56
C LEU A 181 0.33 3.74 -11.47
N LYS A 182 1.47 3.08 -11.70
CA LYS A 182 2.78 3.75 -11.77
C LYS A 182 2.91 4.76 -12.90
N ARG A 183 2.10 4.64 -13.96
CA ARG A 183 2.10 5.61 -15.08
C ARG A 183 1.35 6.89 -14.74
N THR A 184 0.64 6.91 -13.62
CA THR A 184 0.03 8.11 -13.08
C THR A 184 1.02 8.85 -12.16
N ASP A 185 0.70 10.08 -11.79
CA ASP A 185 1.51 10.84 -10.82
C ASP A 185 1.35 10.36 -9.35
N THR A 186 0.71 9.20 -9.15
CA THR A 186 0.47 8.64 -7.82
C THR A 186 1.74 7.98 -7.28
N THR A 187 2.22 8.44 -6.15
CA THR A 187 3.26 7.75 -5.37
C THR A 187 2.63 6.57 -4.64
N ILE A 188 3.29 5.42 -4.60
CA ILE A 188 2.73 4.19 -4.03
C ILE A 188 3.69 3.62 -2.99
N LEU A 189 3.18 3.30 -1.81
CA LEU A 189 3.87 2.53 -0.79
C LEU A 189 3.10 1.24 -0.55
N VAL A 190 3.72 0.11 -0.87
CA VAL A 190 3.14 -1.23 -0.70
C VAL A 190 3.88 -1.98 0.40
N VAL A 191 3.15 -2.47 1.37
CA VAL A 191 3.64 -3.45 2.34
C VAL A 191 3.44 -4.85 1.79
N GLU A 192 4.47 -5.67 1.78
CA GLU A 192 4.43 -7.02 1.22
C GLU A 192 5.40 -7.99 1.89
N GLN A 193 5.11 -9.28 1.69
CA GLN A 193 6.02 -10.39 1.98
C GLN A 193 6.37 -11.15 0.70
N ASN A 194 5.51 -11.05 -0.33
CA ASN A 194 5.73 -11.70 -1.62
C ASN A 194 6.84 -10.98 -2.38
N PHE A 195 8.07 -11.50 -2.28
CA PHE A 195 9.24 -10.92 -2.92
C PHE A 195 9.12 -10.90 -4.44
N ASN A 196 8.50 -11.91 -5.06
CA ASN A 196 8.31 -11.97 -6.51
C ASN A 196 7.40 -10.83 -7.00
N PHE A 197 6.32 -10.55 -6.28
CA PHE A 197 5.47 -9.39 -6.55
C PHE A 197 6.26 -8.08 -6.35
N ALA A 198 6.97 -7.96 -5.24
CA ALA A 198 7.74 -6.76 -4.92
C ALA A 198 8.80 -6.45 -5.98
N ARG A 199 9.62 -7.44 -6.39
CA ARG A 199 10.68 -7.25 -7.39
C ARG A 199 10.15 -6.91 -8.78
N SER A 200 8.91 -7.31 -9.10
CA SER A 200 8.31 -7.05 -10.42
C SER A 200 7.83 -5.61 -10.61
N LEU A 201 7.70 -4.84 -9.53
CA LEU A 201 7.06 -3.52 -9.50
C LEU A 201 7.88 -2.42 -8.81
N GLY A 202 8.62 -2.77 -7.76
CA GLY A 202 9.27 -1.81 -6.88
C GLY A 202 10.40 -1.04 -7.56
N ASP A 203 10.44 0.27 -7.33
CA ASP A 203 11.57 1.13 -7.66
C ASP A 203 12.53 1.23 -6.48
N ALA A 204 11.97 1.44 -5.29
CA ALA A 204 12.68 1.51 -4.03
C ALA A 204 12.19 0.43 -3.05
N VAL A 205 13.02 0.10 -2.09
CA VAL A 205 12.70 -0.87 -1.04
C VAL A 205 13.18 -0.38 0.31
N ALA A 206 12.36 -0.58 1.32
CA ALA A 206 12.74 -0.57 2.73
C ALA A 206 12.46 -1.96 3.31
N VAL A 207 13.33 -2.47 4.16
CA VAL A 207 13.12 -3.73 4.85
C VAL A 207 12.96 -3.44 6.34
N MET A 208 11.87 -3.93 6.91
CA MET A 208 11.54 -3.78 8.32
C MET A 208 11.73 -5.10 9.04
N ASP A 209 12.42 -5.04 10.17
CA ASP A 209 12.51 -6.12 11.13
C ASP A 209 12.34 -5.59 12.55
N SER A 210 11.53 -6.28 13.37
CA SER A 210 11.32 -5.99 14.78
C SER A 210 11.06 -4.49 15.08
N GLY A 211 10.21 -3.85 14.25
CA GLY A 211 9.82 -2.46 14.40
C GLY A 211 10.85 -1.42 13.93
N ARG A 212 11.91 -1.83 13.25
CA ARG A 212 12.99 -0.97 12.77
C ARG A 212 13.20 -1.14 11.26
N ILE A 213 13.65 -0.09 10.58
CA ILE A 213 14.17 -0.24 9.21
C ILE A 213 15.61 -0.72 9.30
N VAL A 214 15.87 -1.89 8.72
CA VAL A 214 17.21 -2.52 8.72
C VAL A 214 17.93 -2.38 7.38
N HIS A 215 17.20 -1.98 6.33
CA HIS A 215 17.77 -1.71 5.01
C HIS A 215 16.87 -0.78 4.21
N THR A 216 17.47 0.10 3.43
CA THR A 216 16.81 0.90 2.38
C THR A 216 17.66 0.90 1.13
N GLY A 217 17.04 0.93 -0.05
CA GLY A 217 17.78 0.95 -1.31
C GLY A 217 16.89 0.87 -2.54
N ARG A 218 17.52 0.60 -3.67
CA ARG A 218 16.80 0.31 -4.91
C ARG A 218 16.34 -1.15 -4.92
N MET A 219 15.14 -1.39 -5.46
CA MET A 219 14.59 -2.74 -5.53
C MET A 219 15.40 -3.66 -6.44
N ASP A 220 15.91 -3.16 -7.57
CA ASP A 220 16.76 -3.91 -8.49
C ASP A 220 18.08 -4.37 -7.84
N ALA A 221 18.70 -3.51 -7.02
CA ALA A 221 19.91 -3.87 -6.28
C ALA A 221 19.66 -4.99 -5.26
N LEU A 222 18.56 -4.92 -4.48
CA LEU A 222 18.18 -6.00 -3.57
C LEU A 222 17.84 -7.29 -4.35
N ALA A 223 17.18 -7.17 -5.51
CA ALA A 223 16.82 -8.32 -6.34
C ALA A 223 18.04 -9.03 -6.97
N ALA A 224 19.16 -8.31 -7.15
CA ALA A 224 20.40 -8.87 -7.68
C ALA A 224 21.31 -9.52 -6.62
N ASP A 225 21.05 -9.25 -5.31
CA ASP A 225 21.91 -9.71 -4.19
C ASP A 225 21.21 -10.81 -3.37
N GLY A 226 21.40 -12.08 -3.77
CA GLY A 226 20.83 -13.24 -3.07
C GLY A 226 21.29 -13.40 -1.63
N ALA A 227 22.55 -13.03 -1.31
CA ALA A 227 23.05 -13.07 0.06
C ALA A 227 22.32 -12.05 0.96
N LEU A 228 22.09 -10.84 0.43
CA LEU A 228 21.33 -9.81 1.10
C LEU A 228 19.86 -10.23 1.30
N GLN A 229 19.22 -10.84 0.27
CA GLN A 229 17.86 -11.39 0.38
C GLN A 229 17.76 -12.43 1.48
N THR A 230 18.68 -13.40 1.51
CA THR A 230 18.72 -14.44 2.56
C THR A 230 18.85 -13.83 3.96
N ARG A 231 19.75 -12.87 4.11
CA ARG A 231 20.02 -12.22 5.39
C ARG A 231 18.83 -11.39 5.88
N LEU A 232 18.19 -10.61 5.00
CA LEU A 232 17.15 -9.66 5.38
C LEU A 232 15.74 -10.27 5.40
N LEU A 233 15.45 -11.19 4.47
CA LEU A 233 14.11 -11.74 4.26
C LEU A 233 14.00 -13.23 4.63
N GLY A 234 15.13 -13.89 4.86
CA GLY A 234 15.20 -15.34 5.11
C GLY A 234 14.84 -16.17 3.88
N LEU A 235 15.02 -15.62 2.67
CA LEU A 235 14.81 -16.35 1.42
C LEU A 235 16.04 -17.25 1.17
N SER A 236 15.83 -18.56 1.02
CA SER A 236 16.90 -19.47 0.61
C SER A 236 17.21 -19.31 -0.89
N LEU A 237 18.48 -19.46 -1.28
CA LEU A 237 18.93 -19.36 -2.67
C LEU A 237 18.31 -20.45 -3.58
N ASP A 238 17.71 -21.49 -2.99
CA ASP A 238 17.17 -22.66 -3.70
C ASP A 238 15.69 -22.53 -4.09
N SER A 239 15.03 -21.42 -3.85
CA SER A 239 13.59 -21.23 -4.14
C SER A 239 13.28 -20.66 -5.55
N HIS A 240 14.22 -20.82 -6.49
CA HIS A 240 14.07 -20.42 -7.89
C HIS A 240 13.98 -21.63 -8.84
N GLN A 241 12.94 -22.48 -8.63
CA GLN A 241 12.45 -23.38 -9.67
C GLN A 241 10.97 -23.14 -9.94
#